data_287273339f70836620b5c4f44b00fffc
#
_entry.id   287273339f70836620b5c4f44b00fffc
#
_cell.length_a   1.000
_cell.length_b   1.000
_cell.length_c   1.000
_cell.angle_alpha   90.00
_cell.angle_beta   90.00
_cell.angle_gamma   90.00
#
_symmetry.space_group_name_H-M   'P 1'
#
loop_
_entity.id
_entity.type
_entity.pdbx_description
1 polymer ?
#
loop_
_entity_poly.entity_id
_entity_poly.type
_entity_poly.pdbx_seq_one_letter_code
_entity_poly.pdbx_strand_id
1 'polypeptide(L)'
;KSSNTVTDVISGAALKLQSAGSGTISLSTDTEAITTKVSDFVDEYNEVSLYLSEQLALDSETEETGVLFGNFAVQNLQQILRSSISNEITGINGDYTYLSQIGITTQSDGTLILDTDDFSDALVGDIENVSQLFSSNGSVTNSSVAYVGFTSDTESGYYDLQVSNGVPQLSNSGASTFANA
;
A
#
# COMPACT_ATOMS: atom_id res chain seq x y z
N LYS A 1 19.73 6.30 -35.93
CA LYS A 1 20.25 6.63 -34.58
C LYS A 1 21.73 6.37 -34.52
N SER A 2 22.49 7.19 -33.81
CA SER A 2 23.95 7.11 -33.66
C SER A 2 24.39 6.19 -32.50
N SER A 3 23.43 5.53 -31.82
CA SER A 3 23.68 4.64 -30.67
C SER A 3 22.93 3.33 -30.85
N ASN A 4 23.54 2.23 -30.40
CA ASN A 4 22.92 0.91 -30.33
C ASN A 4 22.00 0.77 -29.09
N THR A 5 21.90 1.81 -28.25
CA THR A 5 20.97 1.84 -27.10
C THR A 5 19.73 2.65 -27.47
N VAL A 6 18.58 2.05 -27.25
CA VAL A 6 17.26 2.61 -27.54
C VAL A 6 16.48 2.71 -26.23
N THR A 7 16.10 3.92 -25.83
CA THR A 7 15.40 4.21 -24.56
C THR A 7 14.04 4.87 -24.75
N ASP A 8 13.65 5.09 -26.01
CA ASP A 8 12.47 5.89 -26.39
C ASP A 8 11.35 5.05 -27.05
N VAL A 9 11.49 3.73 -27.09
CA VAL A 9 10.50 2.82 -27.71
C VAL A 9 9.57 2.22 -26.65
N ILE A 10 10.12 1.91 -25.48
CA ILE A 10 9.35 1.38 -24.33
C ILE A 10 9.68 2.26 -23.13
N SER A 11 8.66 2.91 -22.56
CA SER A 11 8.83 3.76 -21.38
C SER A 11 9.42 2.95 -20.22
N GLY A 12 10.48 3.46 -19.58
CA GLY A 12 11.14 2.78 -18.47
C GLY A 12 12.09 1.65 -18.85
N ALA A 13 12.26 1.33 -20.16
CA ALA A 13 13.16 0.28 -20.62
C ALA A 13 14.28 0.81 -21.52
N ALA A 14 15.49 0.27 -21.34
CA ALA A 14 16.63 0.52 -22.22
C ALA A 14 17.00 -0.77 -22.98
N LEU A 15 16.93 -0.72 -24.30
CA LEU A 15 17.24 -1.84 -25.18
C LEU A 15 18.62 -1.65 -25.81
N LYS A 16 19.50 -2.62 -25.70
CA LYS A 16 20.79 -2.65 -26.37
C LYS A 16 20.74 -3.56 -27.57
N LEU A 17 20.82 -2.97 -28.76
CA LEU A 17 20.84 -3.71 -30.02
C LEU A 17 22.21 -4.36 -30.22
N GLN A 18 22.23 -5.67 -30.49
CA GLN A 18 23.46 -6.44 -30.68
C GLN A 18 23.81 -6.60 -32.16
N SER A 19 22.80 -6.80 -33.00
CA SER A 19 22.95 -7.03 -34.45
C SER A 19 21.68 -6.61 -35.20
N ALA A 20 21.78 -6.52 -36.52
CA ALA A 20 20.61 -6.36 -37.39
C ALA A 20 19.77 -7.63 -37.37
N GLY A 21 18.45 -7.47 -37.28
CA GLY A 21 17.49 -8.56 -37.24
C GLY A 21 16.11 -8.11 -36.78
N SER A 22 15.19 -9.05 -36.62
CA SER A 22 13.88 -8.86 -36.05
C SER A 22 13.71 -9.79 -34.84
N GLY A 23 13.00 -9.33 -33.82
CA GLY A 23 12.70 -10.11 -32.62
C GLY A 23 11.49 -9.53 -31.90
N THR A 24 10.87 -10.35 -31.05
CA THR A 24 9.78 -9.95 -30.18
C THR A 24 10.32 -9.81 -28.75
N ILE A 25 9.95 -8.72 -28.10
CA ILE A 25 10.23 -8.48 -26.68
C ILE A 25 8.93 -8.68 -25.95
N SER A 26 8.91 -9.61 -24.99
CA SER A 26 7.81 -9.78 -24.04
C SER A 26 8.22 -9.18 -22.71
N LEU A 27 7.36 -8.33 -22.16
CA LEU A 27 7.48 -7.80 -20.80
C LEU A 27 6.30 -8.36 -19.99
N SER A 28 6.61 -8.97 -18.89
CA SER A 28 5.63 -9.44 -17.92
C SER A 28 5.98 -8.90 -16.54
N THR A 29 4.98 -8.71 -15.71
CA THR A 29 5.19 -8.38 -14.30
C THR A 29 5.83 -9.58 -13.61
N ASP A 30 6.82 -9.31 -12.77
CA ASP A 30 7.45 -10.31 -11.89
C ASP A 30 6.58 -10.48 -10.63
N THR A 31 5.59 -11.34 -10.74
CA THR A 31 4.66 -11.64 -9.64
C THR A 31 5.35 -12.37 -8.50
N GLU A 32 6.40 -13.16 -8.76
CA GLU A 32 7.17 -13.86 -7.74
C GLU A 32 7.94 -12.86 -6.86
N ALA A 33 8.56 -11.84 -7.46
CA ALA A 33 9.23 -10.79 -6.72
C ALA A 33 8.25 -9.95 -5.88
N ILE A 34 7.02 -9.73 -6.36
CA ILE A 34 5.97 -9.05 -5.61
C ILE A 34 5.54 -9.90 -4.42
N THR A 35 5.24 -11.18 -4.64
CA THR A 35 4.84 -12.12 -3.58
C THR A 35 5.90 -12.21 -2.49
N THR A 36 7.18 -12.27 -2.87
CA THR A 36 8.28 -12.26 -1.90
C THR A 36 8.27 -11.01 -1.03
N LYS A 37 8.09 -9.83 -1.63
CA LYS A 37 8.04 -8.56 -0.85
C LYS A 37 6.82 -8.46 0.08
N VAL A 38 5.70 -9.03 -0.32
CA VAL A 38 4.51 -9.08 0.55
C VAL A 38 4.70 -10.11 1.66
N SER A 39 5.35 -11.23 1.39
CA SER A 39 5.75 -12.19 2.42
C SER A 39 6.70 -11.55 3.45
N ASP A 40 7.73 -10.84 3.00
CA ASP A 40 8.65 -10.11 3.88
C ASP A 40 7.88 -9.12 4.77
N PHE A 41 6.92 -8.37 4.21
CA PHE A 41 6.06 -7.46 4.97
C PHE A 41 5.23 -8.19 6.04
N VAL A 42 4.65 -9.35 5.70
CA VAL A 42 3.86 -10.17 6.64
C VAL A 42 4.75 -10.68 7.77
N ASP A 43 5.96 -11.12 7.47
CA ASP A 43 6.92 -11.60 8.46
C ASP A 43 7.37 -10.48 9.42
N GLU A 44 7.71 -9.31 8.89
CA GLU A 44 8.10 -8.14 9.71
C GLU A 44 6.93 -7.64 10.59
N TYR A 45 5.70 -7.62 10.04
CA TYR A 45 4.50 -7.31 10.83
C TYR A 45 4.31 -8.31 11.97
N ASN A 46 4.45 -9.60 11.69
CA ASN A 46 4.29 -10.66 12.68
C ASN A 46 5.33 -10.55 13.79
N GLU A 47 6.59 -10.23 13.46
CA GLU A 47 7.64 -10.00 14.44
C GLU A 47 7.26 -8.88 15.42
N VAL A 48 6.79 -7.74 14.89
CA VAL A 48 6.33 -6.61 15.73
C VAL A 48 5.09 -6.98 16.55
N SER A 49 4.11 -7.65 15.95
CA SER A 49 2.87 -8.04 16.62
C SER A 49 3.12 -9.00 17.78
N LEU A 50 3.98 -10.01 17.57
CA LEU A 50 4.36 -10.98 18.60
C LEU A 50 5.18 -10.30 19.69
N TYR A 51 6.16 -9.45 19.35
CA TYR A 51 6.93 -8.70 20.32
C TYR A 51 6.05 -7.84 21.24
N LEU A 52 5.10 -7.09 20.66
CA LEU A 52 4.16 -6.29 21.46
C LEU A 52 3.29 -7.17 22.35
N SER A 53 2.83 -8.30 21.84
CA SER A 53 2.01 -9.25 22.60
C SER A 53 2.80 -9.82 23.80
N GLU A 54 4.05 -10.21 23.60
CA GLU A 54 4.94 -10.70 24.67
C GLU A 54 5.21 -9.62 25.73
N GLN A 55 5.50 -8.38 25.32
CA GLN A 55 5.75 -7.28 26.26
C GLN A 55 4.50 -6.90 27.08
N LEU A 56 3.31 -7.16 26.57
CA LEU A 56 2.04 -6.89 27.23
C LEU A 56 1.46 -8.10 27.97
N ALA A 57 2.06 -9.28 27.82
CA ALA A 57 1.54 -10.52 28.38
C ALA A 57 1.60 -10.56 29.90
N LEU A 58 0.68 -11.33 30.48
CA LEU A 58 0.75 -11.87 31.84
C LEU A 58 0.87 -13.39 31.71
N ASP A 59 1.95 -13.95 32.18
CA ASP A 59 2.08 -15.40 32.32
C ASP A 59 1.22 -15.84 33.53
N SER A 60 0.17 -16.58 33.25
CA SER A 60 -0.78 -17.04 34.29
C SER A 60 -0.24 -18.19 35.16
N GLU A 61 0.86 -18.82 34.76
CA GLU A 61 1.46 -19.92 35.52
C GLU A 61 2.56 -19.42 36.49
N THR A 62 3.37 -18.46 36.02
CA THR A 62 4.49 -17.90 36.80
C THR A 62 4.15 -16.59 37.47
N GLU A 63 3.04 -15.96 37.15
CA GLU A 63 2.65 -14.58 37.53
C GLU A 63 3.65 -13.51 37.06
N GLU A 64 4.57 -13.88 36.15
CA GLU A 64 5.48 -12.92 35.54
C GLU A 64 4.76 -12.05 34.50
N THR A 65 5.09 -10.78 34.47
CA THR A 65 4.52 -9.83 33.51
C THR A 65 5.55 -9.34 32.53
N GLY A 66 5.13 -9.15 31.28
CA GLY A 66 5.93 -8.41 30.33
C GLY A 66 6.26 -7.00 30.81
N VAL A 67 7.37 -6.44 30.35
CA VAL A 67 7.90 -5.13 30.83
C VAL A 67 6.90 -4.00 30.61
N LEU A 68 6.02 -4.12 29.60
CA LEU A 68 5.01 -3.12 29.24
C LEU A 68 3.59 -3.53 29.68
N PHE A 69 3.47 -4.50 30.56
CA PHE A 69 2.17 -4.93 31.08
C PHE A 69 1.39 -3.76 31.68
N GLY A 70 0.13 -3.61 31.26
CA GLY A 70 -0.73 -2.50 31.70
C GLY A 70 -0.43 -1.14 31.06
N ASN A 71 0.52 -1.06 30.12
CA ASN A 71 0.80 0.19 29.40
C ASN A 71 -0.26 0.46 28.32
N PHE A 72 -1.18 1.37 28.61
CA PHE A 72 -2.28 1.72 27.70
C PHE A 72 -1.82 2.31 26.36
N ALA A 73 -0.71 3.03 26.32
CA ALA A 73 -0.20 3.60 25.06
C ALA A 73 0.24 2.49 24.11
N VAL A 74 0.89 1.45 24.63
CA VAL A 74 1.34 0.30 23.83
C VAL A 74 0.16 -0.60 23.43
N GLN A 75 -0.83 -0.78 24.31
CA GLN A 75 -2.08 -1.48 23.96
C GLN A 75 -2.82 -0.75 22.83
N ASN A 76 -2.91 0.57 22.89
CA ASN A 76 -3.52 1.38 21.84
C ASN A 76 -2.73 1.27 20.53
N LEU A 77 -1.39 1.29 20.58
CA LEU A 77 -0.54 1.09 19.40
C LEU A 77 -0.80 -0.27 18.76
N GLN A 78 -0.88 -1.35 19.56
CA GLN A 78 -1.20 -2.69 19.07
C GLN A 78 -2.58 -2.72 18.40
N GLN A 79 -3.57 -2.04 18.99
CA GLN A 79 -4.90 -1.94 18.40
C GLN A 79 -4.90 -1.16 17.08
N ILE A 80 -4.18 -0.04 17.01
CA ILE A 80 -4.03 0.74 15.78
C ILE A 80 -3.36 -0.12 14.69
N LEU A 81 -2.29 -0.84 15.03
CA LEU A 81 -1.58 -1.71 14.10
C LEU A 81 -2.52 -2.77 13.51
N ARG A 82 -3.29 -3.46 14.35
CA ARG A 82 -4.28 -4.45 13.91
C ARG A 82 -5.37 -3.84 13.02
N SER A 83 -5.92 -2.71 13.45
CA SER A 83 -6.99 -2.06 12.70
C SER A 83 -6.52 -1.53 11.35
N SER A 84 -5.27 -1.07 11.22
CA SER A 84 -4.71 -0.60 9.96
C SER A 84 -4.64 -1.68 8.89
N ILE A 85 -4.51 -2.95 9.31
CA ILE A 85 -4.46 -4.10 8.38
C ILE A 85 -5.86 -4.65 8.10
N SER A 86 -6.74 -4.68 9.11
CA SER A 86 -8.03 -5.36 9.01
C SER A 86 -9.16 -4.47 8.48
N ASN A 87 -8.97 -3.15 8.52
CA ASN A 87 -10.01 -2.23 8.08
C ASN A 87 -10.10 -2.13 6.55
N GLU A 88 -11.26 -1.69 6.10
CA GLU A 88 -11.47 -1.32 4.71
C GLU A 88 -10.53 -0.18 4.29
N ILE A 89 -9.87 -0.37 3.16
CA ILE A 89 -9.04 0.66 2.53
C ILE A 89 -9.97 1.54 1.71
N THR A 90 -10.16 2.77 2.14
CA THR A 90 -11.06 3.73 1.51
C THR A 90 -10.33 4.59 0.49
N GLY A 91 -11.10 5.15 -0.46
CA GLY A 91 -10.53 6.04 -1.50
C GLY A 91 -9.93 5.32 -2.70
N ILE A 92 -10.10 4.00 -2.79
CA ILE A 92 -9.73 3.19 -3.95
C ILE A 92 -10.96 2.88 -4.81
N ASN A 93 -10.75 2.67 -6.11
CA ASN A 93 -11.81 2.39 -7.08
C ASN A 93 -11.61 0.98 -7.68
N GLY A 94 -11.46 -0.03 -6.83
CA GLY A 94 -11.23 -1.40 -7.23
C GLY A 94 -12.21 -2.36 -6.58
N ASP A 95 -12.19 -3.62 -7.05
CA ASP A 95 -12.99 -4.70 -6.49
C ASP A 95 -12.44 -5.17 -5.14
N TYR A 96 -11.15 -4.93 -4.89
CA TYR A 96 -10.50 -5.25 -3.63
C TYR A 96 -10.43 -4.02 -2.73
N THR A 97 -11.04 -4.09 -1.55
CA THR A 97 -11.03 -3.05 -0.52
C THR A 97 -10.46 -3.53 0.81
N TYR A 98 -10.22 -4.84 0.95
CA TYR A 98 -9.61 -5.47 2.12
C TYR A 98 -8.43 -6.34 1.72
N LEU A 99 -7.39 -6.38 2.55
CA LEU A 99 -6.25 -7.27 2.34
C LEU A 99 -6.64 -8.75 2.39
N SER A 100 -7.71 -9.09 3.12
CA SER A 100 -8.22 -10.47 3.18
C SER A 100 -8.78 -10.98 1.85
N GLN A 101 -9.18 -10.10 0.94
CA GLN A 101 -9.66 -10.49 -0.39
C GLN A 101 -8.55 -10.96 -1.34
N ILE A 102 -7.31 -10.65 -0.99
CA ILE A 102 -6.11 -11.05 -1.74
C ILE A 102 -5.23 -12.05 -0.98
N GLY A 103 -5.80 -12.79 -0.02
CA GLY A 103 -5.11 -13.85 0.72
C GLY A 103 -4.32 -13.41 1.94
N ILE A 104 -4.37 -12.13 2.38
CA ILE A 104 -3.71 -11.67 3.62
C ILE A 104 -4.75 -11.61 4.74
N THR A 105 -4.71 -12.56 5.65
CA THR A 105 -5.72 -12.71 6.72
C THR A 105 -5.13 -12.54 8.10
N THR A 106 -5.90 -11.95 9.03
CA THR A 106 -5.50 -11.74 10.42
C THR A 106 -5.94 -12.92 11.28
N GLN A 107 -5.02 -13.46 12.07
CA GLN A 107 -5.26 -14.53 13.04
C GLN A 107 -5.77 -13.98 14.38
N SER A 108 -6.28 -14.88 15.24
CA SER A 108 -6.82 -14.51 16.56
C SER A 108 -5.78 -13.90 17.50
N ASP A 109 -4.51 -14.25 17.36
CA ASP A 109 -3.38 -13.68 18.12
C ASP A 109 -2.92 -12.32 17.56
N GLY A 110 -3.46 -11.91 16.40
CA GLY A 110 -3.14 -10.66 15.74
C GLY A 110 -1.98 -10.76 14.75
N THR A 111 -1.49 -11.95 14.47
CA THR A 111 -0.57 -12.20 13.37
C THR A 111 -1.29 -12.27 12.03
N LEU A 112 -0.54 -12.17 10.94
CA LEU A 112 -1.02 -12.30 9.58
C LEU A 112 -0.59 -13.63 8.98
N ILE A 113 -1.41 -14.15 8.08
CA ILE A 113 -1.06 -15.24 7.17
C ILE A 113 -1.23 -14.74 5.75
N LEU A 114 -0.26 -15.05 4.90
CA LEU A 114 -0.34 -14.88 3.45
C LEU A 114 -0.65 -16.25 2.82
N ASP A 115 -1.81 -16.35 2.19
CA ASP A 115 -2.09 -17.42 1.23
C ASP A 115 -1.48 -17.02 -0.11
N THR A 116 -0.39 -17.71 -0.50
CA THR A 116 0.37 -17.36 -1.71
C THR A 116 -0.36 -17.74 -2.98
N ASP A 117 -1.27 -18.71 -2.93
CA ASP A 117 -2.04 -19.12 -4.08
C ASP A 117 -3.15 -18.10 -4.36
N ASP A 118 -3.93 -17.72 -3.34
CA ASP A 118 -4.94 -16.66 -3.44
C ASP A 118 -4.31 -15.32 -3.84
N PHE A 119 -3.14 -14.99 -3.29
CA PHE A 119 -2.42 -13.76 -3.63
C PHE A 119 -1.93 -13.77 -5.09
N SER A 120 -1.39 -14.89 -5.55
CA SER A 120 -0.96 -15.05 -6.93
C SER A 120 -2.14 -14.93 -7.90
N ASP A 121 -3.26 -15.57 -7.57
CA ASP A 121 -4.48 -15.49 -8.38
C ASP A 121 -5.02 -14.06 -8.46
N ALA A 122 -4.99 -13.32 -7.36
CA ALA A 122 -5.37 -11.90 -7.35
C ALA A 122 -4.42 -11.05 -8.23
N LEU A 123 -3.10 -11.28 -8.16
CA LEU A 123 -2.12 -10.58 -9.00
C LEU A 123 -2.30 -10.86 -10.48
N VAL A 124 -2.58 -12.11 -10.85
CA VAL A 124 -2.82 -12.51 -12.25
C VAL A 124 -4.16 -11.96 -12.74
N GLY A 125 -5.16 -11.94 -11.87
CA GLY A 125 -6.50 -11.45 -12.18
C GLY A 125 -6.54 -9.95 -12.41
N ASP A 126 -6.03 -9.16 -11.48
CA ASP A 126 -6.02 -7.69 -11.56
C ASP A 126 -4.95 -7.06 -10.67
N ILE A 127 -3.74 -6.97 -11.20
CA ILE A 127 -2.60 -6.38 -10.50
C ILE A 127 -2.80 -4.90 -10.15
N GLU A 128 -3.57 -4.16 -10.98
CA GLU A 128 -3.86 -2.75 -10.73
C GLU A 128 -4.67 -2.58 -9.44
N ASN A 129 -5.74 -3.37 -9.27
CA ASN A 129 -6.55 -3.37 -8.06
C ASN A 129 -5.77 -3.87 -6.84
N VAL A 130 -4.91 -4.87 -6.98
CA VAL A 130 -4.01 -5.30 -5.91
C VAL A 130 -3.05 -4.18 -5.51
N SER A 131 -2.46 -3.47 -6.48
CA SER A 131 -1.52 -2.38 -6.20
C SER A 131 -2.16 -1.23 -5.43
N GLN A 132 -3.46 -0.98 -5.64
CA GLN A 132 -4.20 0.06 -4.94
C GLN A 132 -4.31 -0.21 -3.42
N LEU A 133 -4.30 -1.47 -2.99
CA LEU A 133 -4.32 -1.82 -1.56
C LEU A 133 -3.03 -1.43 -0.82
N PHE A 134 -1.91 -1.34 -1.54
CA PHE A 134 -0.59 -1.05 -0.96
C PHE A 134 -0.07 0.35 -1.29
N SER A 135 -0.81 1.12 -2.06
CA SER A 135 -0.41 2.46 -2.46
C SER A 135 -1.29 3.53 -1.81
N SER A 136 -0.72 4.70 -1.58
CA SER A 136 -1.54 5.86 -1.23
C SER A 136 -2.34 6.29 -2.44
N ASN A 137 -3.66 6.24 -2.33
CA ASN A 137 -4.56 6.58 -3.42
C ASN A 137 -5.34 7.85 -3.07
N GLY A 138 -5.63 8.64 -4.10
CA GLY A 138 -6.54 9.77 -4.01
C GLY A 138 -7.73 9.55 -4.95
N SER A 139 -8.93 9.71 -4.44
CA SER A 139 -10.13 9.76 -5.25
C SER A 139 -10.60 11.20 -5.42
N VAL A 140 -11.19 11.50 -6.57
CA VAL A 140 -11.76 12.82 -6.86
C VAL A 140 -13.25 12.68 -7.18
N THR A 141 -14.04 13.59 -6.64
CA THR A 141 -15.50 13.62 -6.85
C THR A 141 -15.93 14.29 -8.15
N ASN A 142 -14.99 14.92 -8.85
CA ASN A 142 -15.25 15.67 -10.09
C ASN A 142 -14.39 15.16 -11.24
N SER A 143 -14.99 14.73 -12.32
CA SER A 143 -14.31 14.21 -13.52
C SER A 143 -13.40 15.23 -14.25
N SER A 144 -13.50 16.51 -13.92
CA SER A 144 -12.60 17.55 -14.45
C SER A 144 -11.26 17.64 -13.70
N VAL A 145 -11.09 16.86 -12.64
CA VAL A 145 -9.86 16.75 -11.85
C VAL A 145 -9.40 15.32 -11.92
N ALA A 146 -8.11 15.10 -12.03
CA ALA A 146 -7.51 13.77 -11.93
C ALA A 146 -6.46 13.77 -10.81
N TYR A 147 -6.50 12.77 -9.94
CA TYR A 147 -5.42 12.50 -9.04
C TYR A 147 -4.25 11.89 -9.81
N VAL A 148 -3.06 12.45 -9.65
CA VAL A 148 -1.87 12.04 -10.44
C VAL A 148 -0.88 11.25 -9.58
N GLY A 149 -0.81 11.52 -8.28
CA GLY A 149 0.12 10.84 -7.38
C GLY A 149 0.36 11.61 -6.09
N PHE A 150 1.25 11.08 -5.26
CA PHE A 150 1.63 11.60 -3.96
C PHE A 150 3.16 11.63 -3.80
N THR A 151 3.62 12.35 -2.79
CA THR A 151 5.02 12.36 -2.33
C THR A 151 5.06 12.02 -0.84
N SER A 152 6.26 11.85 -0.28
CA SER A 152 6.46 11.64 1.16
C SER A 152 5.88 12.76 2.04
N ASP A 153 5.68 13.94 1.46
CA ASP A 153 5.19 15.12 2.17
C ASP A 153 3.65 15.29 2.03
N THR A 154 3.00 14.36 1.31
CA THR A 154 1.54 14.39 1.15
C THR A 154 0.86 13.92 2.43
N GLU A 155 0.11 14.80 3.07
CA GLU A 155 -0.70 14.45 4.24
C GLU A 155 -2.01 13.79 3.79
N SER A 156 -2.40 12.71 4.47
CA SER A 156 -3.69 12.06 4.24
C SER A 156 -4.82 12.95 4.70
N GLY A 157 -5.90 13.05 3.91
CA GLY A 157 -7.06 13.86 4.29
C GLY A 157 -8.02 14.13 3.14
N TYR A 158 -9.10 14.82 3.47
CA TYR A 158 -10.06 15.31 2.50
C TYR A 158 -9.76 16.78 2.20
N TYR A 159 -9.64 17.08 0.93
CA TYR A 159 -9.32 18.41 0.46
C TYR A 159 -10.41 18.93 -0.48
N ASP A 160 -10.89 20.14 -0.24
CA ASP A 160 -11.76 20.84 -1.17
C ASP A 160 -10.90 21.62 -2.16
N LEU A 161 -11.10 21.38 -3.46
CA LEU A 161 -10.42 22.07 -4.54
C LEU A 161 -11.40 23.02 -5.25
N GLN A 162 -10.99 24.27 -5.40
CA GLN A 162 -11.66 25.21 -6.30
C GLN A 162 -10.66 25.91 -7.23
N VAL A 163 -11.12 26.31 -8.39
CA VAL A 163 -10.35 27.17 -9.30
C VAL A 163 -10.98 28.54 -9.32
N SER A 164 -10.25 29.55 -8.84
CA SER A 164 -10.71 30.95 -8.83
C SER A 164 -9.79 31.81 -9.69
N ASN A 165 -10.34 32.47 -10.70
CA ASN A 165 -9.58 33.28 -11.66
C ASN A 165 -8.44 32.51 -12.37
N GLY A 166 -8.61 31.21 -12.60
CA GLY A 166 -7.58 30.34 -13.22
C GLY A 166 -6.49 29.88 -12.27
N VAL A 167 -6.57 30.18 -10.97
CA VAL A 167 -5.63 29.72 -9.94
C VAL A 167 -6.29 28.61 -9.12
N PRO A 168 -5.69 27.41 -9.03
CA PRO A 168 -6.17 26.37 -8.15
C PRO A 168 -5.93 26.77 -6.67
N GLN A 169 -6.92 26.48 -5.84
CA GLN A 169 -6.89 26.74 -4.41
C GLN A 169 -7.35 25.49 -3.68
N LEU A 170 -6.66 25.14 -2.60
CA LEU A 170 -6.95 23.98 -1.76
C LEU A 170 -7.30 24.41 -0.34
N SER A 171 -8.22 23.71 0.29
CA SER A 171 -8.46 23.76 1.73
C SER A 171 -8.73 22.37 2.27
N ASN A 172 -8.45 22.15 3.55
CA ASN A 172 -8.95 20.94 4.21
C ASN A 172 -10.48 20.95 4.18
N SER A 173 -11.10 19.80 3.95
CA SER A 173 -12.56 19.69 3.84
C SER A 173 -13.24 20.30 5.07
N GLY A 174 -14.17 21.22 4.82
CA GLY A 174 -14.86 21.97 5.88
C GLY A 174 -14.14 23.25 6.37
N ALA A 175 -12.98 23.60 5.84
CA ALA A 175 -12.34 24.88 6.13
C ALA A 175 -13.04 26.02 5.37
N SER A 176 -13.13 27.21 6.01
CA SER A 176 -13.75 28.39 5.39
C SER A 176 -12.80 29.18 4.50
N THR A 177 -11.52 28.82 4.42
CA THR A 177 -10.49 29.53 3.66
C THR A 177 -9.71 28.57 2.79
N PHE A 178 -9.47 28.98 1.53
CA PHE A 178 -8.65 28.26 0.57
C PHE A 178 -7.27 28.92 0.46
N ALA A 179 -6.23 28.12 0.40
CA ALA A 179 -4.87 28.54 0.09
C ALA A 179 -4.56 28.31 -1.39
N ASN A 180 -3.62 29.06 -1.96
CA ASN A 180 -3.13 28.77 -3.31
C ASN A 180 -2.32 27.47 -3.27
N ALA A 181 -2.59 26.59 -4.24
CA ALA A 181 -1.91 25.32 -4.40
C ALA A 181 -0.57 25.48 -5.11
#